data_bfb174953c4b45887b5e3c0198b9e8a6
#
_entry.id   bfb174953c4b45887b5e3c0198b9e8a6
#
_cell.length_a   1.000
_cell.length_b   1.000
_cell.length_c   1.000
_cell.angle_alpha   90.00
_cell.angle_beta   90.00
_cell.angle_gamma   90.00
#
_symmetry.space_group_name_H-M   'P 1'
#
loop_
_entity.id
_entity.type
_entity.pdbx_description
1 polymer ?
#
loop_
_entity_poly.entity_id
_entity_poly.type
_entity_poly.pdbx_seq_one_letter_code
_entity_poly.pdbx_strand_id
1 'polypeptide(L)'
;GNPGPAGYGALVRDAATGEVLAEAAVAIGEATNNVAEYAGLIAGLRLALDHAPGARIEVRMDSKLVVEQMKGAWKVKHPGLQPLHAEARALAPAGTTFTWIPRAENADADALANRAMDGDEVAPGPVTSAADGATDGAADEESVIEEIESPGAARTDREQDQAGHRGWSPPTGAPTTLVLVRHGVTKHTSAKKFSGGLGGDNPPLSEEGLAQARAAADWLAGLGDRVDTVVASPVRRTRETAEIVADALGLPVEVEPGFAEMEFGDWDGLTFAEVAEQDPEGLDAWLGSLDVPPPGGESFREVERRVLGGLDRVLEQHPGRTVVVVSHVTPIKTLVAHTMGAPLDAVFRMELSPASVSVVSFYPDDKAPGGVRGSMRLYNTLPPGNGATLDPGRW
;
A
#
# COMPACT_ATOMS: atom_id res chain seq x y z
N GLY A 1 7.08 0.51 6.16
CA GLY A 1 7.24 1.89 5.68
C GLY A 1 8.39 1.99 4.70
N ASN A 2 8.58 3.14 4.07
CA ASN A 2 9.71 3.41 3.18
C ASN A 2 10.33 4.77 3.59
N PRO A 3 11.45 4.82 4.35
CA PRO A 3 12.27 3.67 4.76
C PRO A 3 11.63 2.75 5.79
N GLY A 4 12.12 1.49 5.85
CA GLY A 4 11.68 0.45 6.78
C GLY A 4 12.61 -0.75 6.73
N PRO A 5 12.32 -1.84 7.48
CA PRO A 5 13.09 -3.07 7.38
C PRO A 5 13.20 -3.50 5.93
N ALA A 6 14.41 -3.70 5.47
CA ALA A 6 14.73 -3.98 4.07
C ALA A 6 15.75 -5.11 3.96
N GLY A 7 15.59 -5.93 2.94
CA GLY A 7 16.51 -6.97 2.57
C GLY A 7 16.55 -7.10 1.05
N TYR A 8 17.56 -7.78 0.54
CA TYR A 8 17.63 -8.11 -0.88
C TYR A 8 17.92 -9.59 -1.09
N GLY A 9 17.41 -10.09 -2.22
CA GLY A 9 17.80 -11.36 -2.79
C GLY A 9 18.51 -11.13 -4.12
N ALA A 10 19.54 -11.91 -4.39
CA ALA A 10 20.24 -11.93 -5.67
C ALA A 10 20.64 -13.36 -6.00
N LEU A 11 20.61 -13.72 -7.28
CA LEU A 11 21.08 -15.01 -7.75
C LEU A 11 21.74 -14.87 -9.11
N VAL A 12 22.71 -15.74 -9.36
CA VAL A 12 23.39 -15.89 -10.66
C VAL A 12 22.99 -17.22 -11.26
N ARG A 13 22.52 -17.17 -12.50
CA ARG A 13 22.02 -18.35 -13.22
C ARG A 13 22.74 -18.49 -14.55
N ASP A 14 23.16 -19.69 -14.89
CA ASP A 14 23.61 -19.99 -16.24
C ASP A 14 22.44 -19.92 -17.22
N ALA A 15 22.54 -19.06 -18.22
CA ALA A 15 21.45 -18.81 -19.16
C ALA A 15 21.18 -20.00 -20.11
N ALA A 16 22.14 -20.90 -20.30
CA ALA A 16 22.00 -22.03 -21.18
C ALA A 16 21.39 -23.26 -20.49
N THR A 17 21.76 -23.48 -19.22
CA THR A 17 21.30 -24.65 -18.44
C THR A 17 20.14 -24.32 -17.51
N GLY A 18 19.99 -23.05 -17.12
CA GLY A 18 19.04 -22.63 -16.09
C GLY A 18 19.52 -22.91 -14.66
N GLU A 19 20.71 -23.44 -14.47
CA GLU A 19 21.31 -23.78 -13.18
C GLU A 19 21.64 -22.52 -12.39
N VAL A 20 21.33 -22.50 -11.08
CA VAL A 20 21.72 -21.42 -10.17
C VAL A 20 23.15 -21.68 -9.70
N LEU A 21 24.06 -20.79 -10.05
CA LEU A 21 25.48 -20.89 -9.73
C LEU A 21 25.80 -20.33 -8.34
N ALA A 22 25.14 -19.26 -7.96
CA ALA A 22 25.33 -18.59 -6.68
C ALA A 22 24.08 -17.77 -6.29
N GLU A 23 23.87 -17.60 -4.98
CA GLU A 23 22.80 -16.80 -4.43
C GLU A 23 23.22 -16.01 -3.20
N ALA A 24 22.45 -14.99 -2.86
CA ALA A 24 22.56 -14.21 -1.63
C ALA A 24 21.18 -13.75 -1.16
N ALA A 25 20.99 -13.78 0.16
CA ALA A 25 19.82 -13.24 0.82
C ALA A 25 20.27 -12.51 2.09
N VAL A 26 20.20 -11.17 2.10
CA VAL A 26 20.79 -10.34 3.16
C VAL A 26 19.81 -9.27 3.62
N ALA A 27 19.59 -9.20 4.93
CA ALA A 27 18.89 -8.11 5.57
C ALA A 27 19.83 -6.89 5.70
N ILE A 28 19.36 -5.70 5.28
CA ILE A 28 20.17 -4.48 5.31
C ILE A 28 19.70 -3.45 6.36
N GLY A 29 18.85 -3.90 7.29
CA GLY A 29 18.28 -3.03 8.31
C GLY A 29 17.23 -2.09 7.76
N GLU A 30 17.15 -0.86 8.28
CA GLU A 30 16.21 0.15 7.79
C GLU A 30 16.75 0.84 6.52
N ALA A 31 16.05 0.66 5.41
CA ALA A 31 16.41 1.29 4.14
C ALA A 31 15.16 1.58 3.28
N THR A 32 15.33 2.38 2.22
CA THR A 32 14.27 2.54 1.22
C THR A 32 14.31 1.37 0.22
N ASN A 33 13.18 1.07 -0.41
CA ASN A 33 13.11 0.04 -1.45
C ASN A 33 14.18 0.24 -2.54
N ASN A 34 14.42 1.48 -2.97
CA ASN A 34 15.42 1.77 -3.98
C ASN A 34 16.85 1.47 -3.51
N VAL A 35 17.15 1.65 -2.22
CA VAL A 35 18.44 1.27 -1.63
C VAL A 35 18.59 -0.25 -1.63
N ALA A 36 17.56 -1.00 -1.25
CA ALA A 36 17.54 -2.46 -1.27
C ALA A 36 17.73 -3.01 -2.69
N GLU A 37 17.05 -2.43 -3.68
CA GLU A 37 17.20 -2.79 -5.10
C GLU A 37 18.62 -2.59 -5.62
N TYR A 38 19.25 -1.45 -5.30
CA TYR A 38 20.66 -1.23 -5.65
C TYR A 38 21.60 -2.17 -4.90
N ALA A 39 21.33 -2.48 -3.63
CA ALA A 39 22.13 -3.44 -2.86
C ALA A 39 22.06 -4.85 -3.47
N GLY A 40 20.87 -5.29 -3.87
CA GLY A 40 20.65 -6.55 -4.60
C GLY A 40 21.39 -6.59 -5.94
N LEU A 41 21.34 -5.50 -6.73
CA LEU A 41 22.09 -5.37 -7.97
C LEU A 41 23.58 -5.49 -7.74
N ILE A 42 24.14 -4.78 -6.75
CA ILE A 42 25.58 -4.80 -6.41
C ILE A 42 26.00 -6.21 -5.98
N ALA A 43 25.20 -6.87 -5.14
CA ALA A 43 25.46 -8.25 -4.70
C ALA A 43 25.42 -9.22 -5.89
N GLY A 44 24.42 -9.15 -6.76
CA GLY A 44 24.32 -9.98 -7.95
C GLY A 44 25.50 -9.80 -8.92
N LEU A 45 25.96 -8.56 -9.12
CA LEU A 45 27.14 -8.29 -9.95
C LEU A 45 28.43 -8.88 -9.34
N ARG A 46 28.62 -8.77 -8.01
CA ARG A 46 29.75 -9.40 -7.30
C ARG A 46 29.72 -10.91 -7.44
N LEU A 47 28.57 -11.55 -7.17
CA LEU A 47 28.40 -12.99 -7.36
C LEU A 47 28.70 -13.43 -8.79
N ALA A 48 28.27 -12.67 -9.80
CA ALA A 48 28.53 -13.00 -11.19
C ALA A 48 30.03 -12.88 -11.54
N LEU A 49 30.73 -11.90 -10.98
CA LEU A 49 32.20 -11.75 -11.17
C LEU A 49 32.97 -12.88 -10.49
N ASP A 50 32.52 -13.34 -9.32
CA ASP A 50 33.23 -14.37 -8.55
C ASP A 50 32.93 -15.79 -9.09
N HIS A 51 31.71 -16.07 -9.53
CA HIS A 51 31.28 -17.43 -9.91
C HIS A 51 31.15 -17.66 -11.42
N ALA A 52 31.15 -16.59 -12.23
CA ALA A 52 31.12 -16.65 -13.69
C ALA A 52 32.12 -15.66 -14.33
N PRO A 53 33.42 -15.72 -13.98
CA PRO A 53 34.40 -14.74 -14.44
C PRO A 53 34.52 -14.77 -15.97
N GLY A 54 34.41 -13.58 -16.59
CA GLY A 54 34.50 -13.42 -18.03
C GLY A 54 33.22 -13.77 -18.81
N ALA A 55 32.16 -14.18 -18.15
CA ALA A 55 30.89 -14.40 -18.78
C ALA A 55 30.24 -13.07 -19.23
N ARG A 56 29.39 -13.16 -20.25
CA ARG A 56 28.52 -12.04 -20.62
C ARG A 56 27.37 -11.97 -19.61
N ILE A 57 27.19 -10.83 -18.95
CA ILE A 57 26.20 -10.65 -17.92
C ILE A 57 24.95 -9.96 -18.49
N GLU A 58 23.80 -10.58 -18.27
CA GLU A 58 22.50 -9.93 -18.36
C GLU A 58 21.92 -9.78 -16.95
N VAL A 59 21.65 -8.55 -16.52
CA VAL A 59 20.96 -8.24 -15.27
C VAL A 59 19.48 -8.17 -15.56
N ARG A 60 18.70 -9.01 -14.88
CA ARG A 60 17.22 -9.01 -14.94
C ARG A 60 16.65 -8.64 -13.58
N MET A 61 15.83 -7.61 -13.50
CA MET A 61 15.22 -7.17 -12.23
C MET A 61 13.90 -6.44 -12.47
N ASP A 62 13.04 -6.42 -11.46
CA ASP A 62 11.72 -5.81 -11.50
C ASP A 62 11.70 -4.33 -11.08
N SER A 63 12.85 -3.78 -10.65
CA SER A 63 13.01 -2.35 -10.41
C SER A 63 13.24 -1.57 -11.72
N LYS A 64 12.17 -1.04 -12.31
CA LYS A 64 12.27 -0.22 -13.51
C LYS A 64 13.17 1.00 -13.32
N LEU A 65 13.12 1.62 -12.12
CA LEU A 65 13.96 2.78 -11.81
C LEU A 65 15.44 2.44 -11.92
N VAL A 66 15.88 1.37 -11.26
CA VAL A 66 17.29 0.95 -11.26
C VAL A 66 17.74 0.57 -12.68
N VAL A 67 16.94 -0.21 -13.40
CA VAL A 67 17.24 -0.62 -14.79
C VAL A 67 17.41 0.58 -15.71
N GLU A 68 16.50 1.56 -15.68
CA GLU A 68 16.59 2.74 -16.56
C GLU A 68 17.73 3.69 -16.14
N GLN A 69 18.06 3.76 -14.86
CA GLN A 69 19.24 4.49 -14.39
C GLN A 69 20.55 3.82 -14.83
N MET A 70 20.65 2.49 -14.74
CA MET A 70 21.81 1.74 -15.18
C MET A 70 22.01 1.78 -16.71
N LYS A 71 20.92 1.83 -17.49
CA LYS A 71 20.97 2.10 -18.94
C LYS A 71 21.40 3.53 -19.28
N GLY A 72 21.35 4.46 -18.32
CA GLY A 72 21.61 5.89 -18.53
C GLY A 72 20.43 6.66 -19.13
N ALA A 73 19.26 6.04 -19.28
CA ALA A 73 18.04 6.70 -19.74
C ALA A 73 17.46 7.67 -18.69
N TRP A 74 17.61 7.33 -17.41
CA TRP A 74 17.18 8.17 -16.30
C TRP A 74 18.34 8.66 -15.45
N LYS A 75 18.30 9.93 -15.03
CA LYS A 75 19.32 10.53 -14.14
C LYS A 75 19.07 10.11 -12.68
N VAL A 76 20.15 9.78 -11.97
CA VAL A 76 20.11 9.55 -10.51
C VAL A 76 20.12 10.90 -9.80
N LYS A 77 18.93 11.38 -9.39
CA LYS A 77 18.77 12.69 -8.72
C LYS A 77 18.97 12.60 -7.21
N HIS A 78 18.57 11.47 -6.60
CA HIS A 78 18.59 11.31 -5.14
C HIS A 78 20.02 11.12 -4.64
N PRO A 79 20.53 11.99 -3.71
CA PRO A 79 21.93 11.93 -3.24
C PRO A 79 22.32 10.57 -2.65
N GLY A 80 21.40 9.93 -1.89
CA GLY A 80 21.65 8.62 -1.27
C GLY A 80 21.76 7.46 -2.26
N LEU A 81 21.27 7.60 -3.52
CA LEU A 81 21.38 6.57 -4.55
C LEU A 81 22.60 6.77 -5.47
N GLN A 82 23.20 7.97 -5.50
CA GLN A 82 24.33 8.26 -6.36
C GLN A 82 25.56 7.37 -6.06
N PRO A 83 25.96 7.14 -4.80
CA PRO A 83 27.07 6.24 -4.48
C PRO A 83 26.80 4.80 -4.93
N LEU A 84 25.59 4.29 -4.67
CA LEU A 84 25.18 2.93 -5.04
C LEU A 84 25.16 2.73 -6.57
N HIS A 85 24.63 3.71 -7.30
CA HIS A 85 24.66 3.71 -8.75
C HIS A 85 26.10 3.72 -9.29
N ALA A 86 27.00 4.55 -8.71
CA ALA A 86 28.40 4.63 -9.11
C ALA A 86 29.12 3.30 -8.87
N GLU A 87 28.87 2.64 -7.73
CA GLU A 87 29.40 1.33 -7.39
C GLU A 87 28.90 0.25 -8.36
N ALA A 88 27.58 0.16 -8.60
CA ALA A 88 27.03 -0.78 -9.56
C ALA A 88 27.59 -0.58 -10.97
N ARG A 89 27.79 0.67 -11.40
CA ARG A 89 28.44 1.00 -12.68
C ARG A 89 29.88 0.55 -12.75
N ALA A 90 30.64 0.69 -11.67
CA ALA A 90 32.03 0.26 -11.59
C ALA A 90 32.20 -1.26 -11.61
N LEU A 91 31.26 -2.00 -11.01
CA LEU A 91 31.24 -3.46 -10.97
C LEU A 91 30.75 -4.08 -12.29
N ALA A 92 29.89 -3.42 -13.04
CA ALA A 92 29.32 -3.97 -14.26
C ALA A 92 30.38 -4.04 -15.40
N PRO A 93 30.75 -5.25 -15.87
CA PRO A 93 31.70 -5.38 -17.00
C PRO A 93 31.18 -4.70 -18.28
N ALA A 94 32.07 -4.33 -19.16
CA ALA A 94 31.71 -3.78 -20.44
C ALA A 94 30.84 -4.79 -21.23
N GLY A 95 29.70 -4.31 -21.73
CA GLY A 95 28.73 -5.15 -22.45
C GLY A 95 27.66 -5.79 -21.55
N THR A 96 27.64 -5.51 -20.23
CA THR A 96 26.53 -5.89 -19.37
C THR A 96 25.20 -5.25 -19.85
N THR A 97 24.17 -6.04 -19.98
CA THR A 97 22.83 -5.59 -20.35
C THR A 97 21.92 -5.57 -19.14
N PHE A 98 20.98 -4.62 -19.11
CA PHE A 98 20.01 -4.47 -18.04
C PHE A 98 18.61 -4.60 -18.61
N THR A 99 17.85 -5.57 -18.13
CA THR A 99 16.50 -5.89 -18.61
C THR A 99 15.51 -5.78 -17.47
N TRP A 100 14.50 -4.94 -17.65
CA TRP A 100 13.38 -4.93 -16.71
C TRP A 100 12.47 -6.12 -16.99
N ILE A 101 12.06 -6.82 -15.92
CA ILE A 101 11.12 -7.93 -15.95
C ILE A 101 9.95 -7.66 -15.00
N PRO A 102 8.76 -8.20 -15.29
CA PRO A 102 7.67 -8.17 -14.33
C PRO A 102 8.03 -8.90 -13.03
N ARG A 103 7.48 -8.46 -11.88
CA ARG A 103 7.74 -9.08 -10.58
C ARG A 103 7.47 -10.58 -10.55
N ALA A 104 6.46 -11.04 -11.28
CA ALA A 104 6.15 -12.48 -11.40
C ALA A 104 7.29 -13.31 -12.03
N GLU A 105 8.17 -12.68 -12.83
CA GLU A 105 9.35 -13.32 -13.42
C GLU A 105 10.61 -13.19 -12.54
N ASN A 106 10.53 -12.45 -11.41
CA ASN A 106 11.59 -12.23 -10.43
C ASN A 106 11.34 -13.00 -9.11
N ALA A 107 10.49 -14.02 -9.15
CA ALA A 107 10.01 -14.74 -7.96
C ALA A 107 11.14 -15.36 -7.12
N ASP A 108 12.21 -15.85 -7.75
CA ASP A 108 13.34 -16.49 -7.05
C ASP A 108 14.12 -15.46 -6.20
N ALA A 109 14.41 -14.27 -6.75
CA ALA A 109 15.09 -13.22 -6.02
C ALA A 109 14.17 -12.60 -4.94
N ASP A 110 12.87 -12.47 -5.22
CA ASP A 110 11.86 -12.00 -4.24
C ASP A 110 11.76 -12.99 -3.05
N ALA A 111 11.80 -14.30 -3.30
CA ALA A 111 11.82 -15.33 -2.27
C ALA A 111 13.08 -15.24 -1.38
N LEU A 112 14.25 -15.00 -1.99
CA LEU A 112 15.51 -14.80 -1.24
C LEU A 112 15.45 -13.53 -0.39
N ALA A 113 14.92 -12.42 -0.91
CA ALA A 113 14.75 -11.18 -0.17
C ALA A 113 13.80 -11.34 1.03
N ASN A 114 12.72 -12.11 0.87
CA ASN A 114 11.79 -12.42 1.95
C ASN A 114 12.45 -13.28 3.03
N ARG A 115 13.21 -14.32 2.65
CA ARG A 115 13.98 -15.15 3.58
C ARG A 115 14.95 -14.31 4.41
N ALA A 116 15.68 -13.38 3.79
CA ALA A 116 16.58 -12.48 4.50
C ALA A 116 15.84 -11.63 5.56
N MET A 117 14.66 -11.12 5.21
CA MET A 117 13.85 -10.33 6.15
C MET A 117 13.23 -11.18 7.28
N ASP A 118 13.05 -12.48 7.06
CA ASP A 118 12.55 -13.44 8.05
C ASP A 118 13.68 -13.98 8.97
N GLY A 119 14.93 -13.55 8.75
CA GLY A 119 16.09 -13.94 9.56
C GLY A 119 16.87 -15.14 9.00
N ASP A 120 16.45 -15.72 7.88
CA ASP A 120 17.14 -16.81 7.17
C ASP A 120 18.09 -16.22 6.11
N GLU A 121 19.15 -15.58 6.56
CA GLU A 121 20.16 -15.00 5.67
C GLU A 121 20.96 -16.09 4.95
N VAL A 122 21.17 -15.90 3.64
CA VAL A 122 22.08 -16.73 2.84
C VAL A 122 23.31 -15.88 2.52
N ALA A 123 24.44 -16.26 3.10
CA ALA A 123 25.72 -15.61 2.80
C ALA A 123 26.03 -15.74 1.30
N PRO A 124 26.57 -14.69 0.66
CA PRO A 124 26.95 -14.74 -0.75
C PRO A 124 27.89 -15.91 -1.03
N GLY A 125 27.48 -16.83 -1.90
CA GLY A 125 28.29 -18.00 -2.20
C GLY A 125 27.69 -18.94 -3.24
N PRO A 126 28.43 -19.99 -3.64
CA PRO A 126 27.96 -20.97 -4.60
C PRO A 126 26.86 -21.83 -4.00
N VAL A 127 25.89 -22.19 -4.82
CA VAL A 127 24.87 -23.19 -4.44
C VAL A 127 25.50 -24.56 -4.54
N THR A 128 25.70 -25.23 -3.38
CA THR A 128 26.13 -26.63 -3.38
C THR A 128 24.89 -27.49 -3.66
N SER A 129 24.89 -28.12 -4.86
CA SER A 129 23.89 -29.11 -5.24
C SER A 129 23.90 -30.27 -4.23
N ALA A 130 22.90 -30.38 -3.38
CA ALA A 130 22.65 -31.56 -2.58
C ALA A 130 21.76 -32.52 -3.39
N ALA A 131 22.37 -33.35 -4.21
CA ALA A 131 21.78 -34.58 -4.68
C ALA A 131 22.52 -35.76 -4.03
N ASP A 132 21.73 -36.65 -3.46
CA ASP A 132 22.03 -37.99 -2.97
C ASP A 132 22.44 -38.19 -1.49
N GLY A 133 21.61 -39.01 -0.83
CA GLY A 133 22.04 -39.94 0.18
C GLY A 133 21.39 -39.84 1.56
N ALA A 134 20.22 -40.44 1.68
CA ALA A 134 19.77 -40.90 2.97
C ALA A 134 20.65 -42.08 3.47
N THR A 135 21.17 -42.02 4.69
CA THR A 135 21.25 -43.18 5.60
C THR A 135 21.61 -42.73 7.02
N ASP A 136 20.85 -43.30 7.95
CA ASP A 136 21.00 -43.51 9.37
C ASP A 136 22.35 -43.29 10.07
N GLY A 137 22.28 -42.82 11.33
CA GLY A 137 23.31 -43.01 12.31
C GLY A 137 23.21 -42.08 13.50
N ALA A 138 22.55 -42.54 14.56
CA ALA A 138 22.59 -41.91 15.89
C ALA A 138 23.98 -42.04 16.53
N ALA A 139 24.42 -40.99 17.21
CA ALA A 139 25.28 -41.13 18.41
C ALA A 139 25.36 -39.77 19.15
N ASP A 140 25.10 -39.87 20.44
CA ASP A 140 25.27 -38.88 21.47
C ASP A 140 26.69 -38.30 21.57
N GLU A 141 26.82 -37.01 21.90
CA GLU A 141 27.81 -36.57 22.87
C GLU A 141 27.46 -35.22 23.49
N GLU A 142 27.28 -35.25 24.82
CA GLU A 142 27.27 -34.09 25.71
C GLU A 142 28.61 -33.37 25.70
N SER A 143 28.61 -32.03 25.69
CA SER A 143 29.60 -31.28 26.47
C SER A 143 29.23 -29.80 26.66
N VAL A 144 28.88 -29.48 27.84
CA VAL A 144 29.37 -28.40 28.75
C VAL A 144 29.20 -26.96 28.21
N ILE A 145 28.19 -26.33 28.78
CA ILE A 145 27.97 -24.88 28.78
C ILE A 145 28.83 -24.27 29.87
N GLU A 146 29.67 -23.32 29.55
CA GLU A 146 30.26 -22.41 30.50
C GLU A 146 29.56 -21.06 30.47
N GLU A 147 28.88 -20.76 31.54
CA GLU A 147 28.09 -19.57 31.82
C GLU A 147 29.05 -18.39 32.05
N ILE A 148 28.93 -17.32 31.25
CA ILE A 148 29.52 -16.02 31.59
C ILE A 148 28.37 -15.03 31.84
N GLU A 149 28.10 -14.82 33.11
CA GLU A 149 27.29 -13.70 33.60
C GLU A 149 27.94 -12.36 33.29
N SER A 150 27.15 -11.42 32.77
CA SER A 150 27.42 -9.98 32.83
C SER A 150 26.12 -9.22 33.09
N PRO A 151 26.18 -8.13 33.87
CA PRO A 151 25.06 -7.71 34.72
C PRO A 151 24.04 -6.82 34.01
N GLY A 152 22.83 -6.98 34.47
CA GLY A 152 21.58 -6.37 34.17
C GLY A 152 21.54 -4.91 33.72
N ALA A 153 20.79 -4.72 32.64
CA ALA A 153 20.01 -3.52 32.44
C ALA A 153 18.53 -3.94 32.38
N ALA A 154 17.78 -3.45 33.33
CA ALA A 154 16.35 -3.69 33.42
C ALA A 154 15.65 -3.17 32.14
N ARG A 155 15.24 -4.08 31.26
CA ARG A 155 14.29 -3.78 30.18
C ARG A 155 12.93 -3.65 30.81
N THR A 156 12.32 -2.48 30.64
CA THR A 156 10.97 -2.20 31.07
C THR A 156 9.98 -3.04 30.26
N ASP A 157 9.00 -3.65 30.95
CA ASP A 157 7.94 -4.54 30.42
C ASP A 157 7.01 -3.93 29.34
N ARG A 158 7.40 -2.79 28.76
CA ARG A 158 6.63 -2.12 27.69
C ARG A 158 7.07 -2.46 26.25
N GLU A 159 8.22 -3.11 26.06
CA GLU A 159 8.72 -3.47 24.72
C GLU A 159 8.37 -4.89 24.27
N GLN A 160 7.86 -5.75 25.16
CA GLN A 160 7.50 -7.13 24.83
C GLN A 160 6.08 -7.30 24.27
N ASP A 161 5.21 -6.30 24.38
CA ASP A 161 3.81 -6.37 23.88
C ASP A 161 3.64 -5.90 22.42
N GLN A 162 4.69 -5.43 21.73
CA GLN A 162 4.61 -4.98 20.33
C GLN A 162 5.13 -5.98 19.29
N ALA A 163 5.56 -7.15 19.68
CA ALA A 163 5.81 -8.27 18.77
C ALA A 163 4.50 -9.02 18.44
N GLY A 164 3.45 -8.27 18.07
CA GLY A 164 2.24 -8.82 17.50
C GLY A 164 2.59 -9.56 16.21
N HIS A 165 2.16 -10.80 16.13
CA HIS A 165 2.36 -11.74 15.04
C HIS A 165 2.31 -11.06 13.67
N ARG A 166 3.45 -10.81 13.07
CA ARG A 166 3.60 -10.43 11.67
C ARG A 166 3.45 -11.68 10.78
N GLY A 167 2.34 -12.38 10.89
CA GLY A 167 2.14 -13.62 10.17
C GLY A 167 0.68 -13.82 9.79
N TRP A 168 0.45 -14.52 8.71
CA TRP A 168 -0.85 -14.99 8.28
C TRP A 168 -1.41 -15.94 9.34
N SER A 169 -2.17 -15.42 10.29
CA SER A 169 -3.00 -16.27 11.14
C SER A 169 -4.30 -16.57 10.40
N PRO A 170 -4.80 -17.80 10.43
CA PRO A 170 -6.13 -18.10 9.91
C PRO A 170 -7.14 -17.17 10.58
N PRO A 171 -8.06 -16.55 9.83
CA PRO A 171 -9.09 -15.70 10.44
C PRO A 171 -9.96 -16.54 11.37
N THR A 172 -10.27 -16.01 12.56
CA THR A 172 -11.09 -16.67 13.58
C THR A 172 -12.60 -16.57 13.31
N GLY A 173 -13.01 -15.86 12.24
CA GLY A 173 -14.41 -15.66 11.87
C GLY A 173 -14.59 -15.04 10.49
N ALA A 174 -15.85 -14.89 10.08
CA ALA A 174 -16.19 -14.19 8.86
C ALA A 174 -15.85 -12.70 8.97
N PRO A 175 -15.16 -12.11 7.98
CA PRO A 175 -14.83 -10.71 8.02
C PRO A 175 -16.04 -9.83 7.71
N THR A 176 -16.11 -8.65 8.32
CA THR A 176 -16.92 -7.56 7.78
C THR A 176 -16.19 -6.94 6.60
N THR A 177 -16.83 -6.91 5.44
CA THR A 177 -16.23 -6.39 4.20
C THR A 177 -16.92 -5.08 3.81
N LEU A 178 -16.12 -4.02 3.65
CA LEU A 178 -16.60 -2.74 3.15
C LEU A 178 -16.24 -2.59 1.68
N VAL A 179 -17.24 -2.38 0.84
CA VAL A 179 -17.11 -2.00 -0.56
C VAL A 179 -17.25 -0.49 -0.63
N LEU A 180 -16.12 0.22 -0.61
CA LEU A 180 -16.04 1.66 -0.56
C LEU A 180 -16.21 2.25 -1.95
N VAL A 181 -17.21 3.11 -2.14
CA VAL A 181 -17.52 3.76 -3.42
C VAL A 181 -17.39 5.27 -3.24
N ARG A 182 -16.50 5.91 -4.01
CA ARG A 182 -16.51 7.37 -4.09
C ARG A 182 -17.70 7.84 -4.90
N HIS A 183 -18.35 8.92 -4.48
CA HIS A 183 -19.45 9.52 -5.25
C HIS A 183 -19.03 9.90 -6.69
N GLY A 184 -19.98 9.96 -7.61
CA GLY A 184 -19.78 10.44 -8.98
C GLY A 184 -19.42 11.93 -9.07
N VAL A 185 -19.01 12.38 -10.24
CA VAL A 185 -18.59 13.76 -10.50
C VAL A 185 -19.70 14.77 -10.22
N THR A 186 -19.36 15.91 -9.62
CA THR A 186 -20.19 17.11 -9.46
C THR A 186 -19.58 18.30 -10.21
N LYS A 187 -20.30 19.42 -10.28
CA LYS A 187 -19.72 20.69 -10.82
C LYS A 187 -18.42 21.11 -10.13
N HIS A 188 -18.31 20.88 -8.81
CA HIS A 188 -17.09 21.19 -8.03
C HIS A 188 -15.95 20.23 -8.36
N THR A 189 -16.23 18.93 -8.49
CA THR A 189 -15.22 17.95 -8.88
C THR A 189 -14.61 18.28 -10.25
N SER A 190 -15.46 18.62 -11.25
CA SER A 190 -15.00 19.00 -12.59
C SER A 190 -14.20 20.29 -12.59
N ALA A 191 -14.55 21.25 -11.73
CA ALA A 191 -13.86 22.52 -11.60
C ALA A 191 -12.63 22.45 -10.64
N LYS A 192 -12.30 21.27 -10.09
CA LYS A 192 -11.22 21.05 -9.11
C LYS A 192 -11.31 21.96 -7.89
N LYS A 193 -12.54 22.20 -7.41
CA LYS A 193 -12.85 23.02 -6.26
C LYS A 193 -12.90 22.18 -4.98
N PHE A 194 -12.51 22.78 -3.87
CA PHE A 194 -12.84 22.24 -2.55
C PHE A 194 -14.35 22.10 -2.42
N SER A 195 -14.81 20.98 -1.91
CA SER A 195 -16.23 20.71 -1.72
C SER A 195 -16.39 19.86 -0.47
N GLY A 196 -16.72 20.52 0.60
CA GLY A 196 -16.79 19.97 1.94
C GLY A 196 -18.01 19.06 2.17
N GLY A 197 -18.28 18.81 3.45
CA GLY A 197 -19.38 18.02 3.93
C GLY A 197 -20.74 18.75 3.78
N LEU A 198 -21.29 19.22 4.90
CA LEU A 198 -22.60 19.87 4.97
C LEU A 198 -22.51 21.37 5.18
N GLY A 199 -21.32 21.89 5.52
CA GLY A 199 -21.14 23.30 5.90
C GLY A 199 -21.11 24.30 4.74
N GLY A 200 -20.89 23.81 3.49
CA GLY A 200 -20.77 24.63 2.30
C GLY A 200 -21.83 24.38 1.23
N ASP A 201 -21.48 24.71 -0.03
CA ASP A 201 -22.33 24.37 -1.20
C ASP A 201 -22.38 22.85 -1.38
N ASN A 202 -23.58 22.31 -1.39
CA ASN A 202 -23.85 20.87 -1.48
C ASN A 202 -24.39 20.49 -2.89
N PRO A 203 -23.52 20.50 -3.94
CA PRO A 203 -23.97 20.28 -5.31
C PRO A 203 -24.47 18.85 -5.54
N PRO A 204 -25.46 18.69 -6.46
CA PRO A 204 -25.86 17.37 -6.94
C PRO A 204 -24.79 16.75 -7.82
N LEU A 205 -24.98 15.47 -8.15
CA LEU A 205 -24.25 14.83 -9.23
C LEU A 205 -24.50 15.59 -10.56
N SER A 206 -23.46 15.68 -11.38
CA SER A 206 -23.59 16.10 -12.77
C SER A 206 -24.20 14.95 -13.62
N GLU A 207 -24.56 15.22 -14.87
CA GLU A 207 -24.98 14.16 -15.80
C GLU A 207 -23.93 13.06 -15.93
N GLU A 208 -22.64 13.45 -16.02
CA GLU A 208 -21.52 12.51 -16.00
C GLU A 208 -21.47 11.73 -14.69
N GLY A 209 -21.63 12.39 -13.54
CA GLY A 209 -21.66 11.76 -12.23
C GLY A 209 -22.81 10.76 -12.09
N LEU A 210 -23.99 11.06 -12.61
CA LEU A 210 -25.11 10.14 -12.67
C LEU A 210 -24.81 8.91 -13.55
N ALA A 211 -24.13 9.09 -14.69
CA ALA A 211 -23.72 8.00 -15.55
C ALA A 211 -22.66 7.11 -14.85
N GLN A 212 -21.69 7.73 -14.16
CA GLN A 212 -20.68 7.03 -13.37
C GLN A 212 -21.30 6.24 -12.22
N ALA A 213 -22.28 6.80 -11.51
CA ALA A 213 -23.00 6.12 -10.43
C ALA A 213 -23.77 4.90 -10.95
N ARG A 214 -24.43 5.01 -12.12
CA ARG A 214 -25.10 3.86 -12.75
C ARG A 214 -24.12 2.77 -13.17
N ALA A 215 -22.98 3.12 -13.75
CA ALA A 215 -21.97 2.13 -14.10
C ALA A 215 -21.39 1.40 -12.86
N ALA A 216 -21.22 2.12 -11.74
CA ALA A 216 -20.85 1.50 -10.48
C ALA A 216 -21.96 0.57 -9.95
N ALA A 217 -23.21 0.98 -10.02
CA ALA A 217 -24.37 0.19 -9.63
C ALA A 217 -24.51 -1.09 -10.46
N ASP A 218 -24.39 -0.99 -11.80
CA ASP A 218 -24.43 -2.14 -12.71
C ASP A 218 -23.31 -3.15 -12.39
N TRP A 219 -22.12 -2.65 -12.07
CA TRP A 219 -21.01 -3.52 -11.71
C TRP A 219 -21.24 -4.20 -10.35
N LEU A 220 -21.70 -3.45 -9.35
CA LEU A 220 -21.97 -3.96 -8.02
C LEU A 220 -23.19 -4.88 -7.97
N ALA A 221 -24.17 -4.72 -8.87
CA ALA A 221 -25.31 -5.64 -9.01
C ALA A 221 -24.86 -7.10 -9.25
N GLY A 222 -23.67 -7.32 -9.85
CA GLY A 222 -23.07 -8.64 -9.97
C GLY A 222 -22.68 -9.31 -8.63
N LEU A 223 -22.68 -8.57 -7.53
CA LEU A 223 -22.54 -9.13 -6.17
C LEU A 223 -23.81 -9.79 -5.68
N GLY A 224 -24.99 -9.33 -6.13
CA GLY A 224 -26.30 -9.88 -5.75
C GLY A 224 -26.48 -9.96 -4.24
N ASP A 225 -27.02 -11.08 -3.77
CA ASP A 225 -27.33 -11.36 -2.35
C ASP A 225 -26.08 -11.39 -1.42
N ARG A 226 -24.89 -11.16 -1.95
CA ARG A 226 -23.66 -11.06 -1.14
C ARG A 226 -23.48 -9.68 -0.49
N VAL A 227 -24.27 -8.69 -0.86
CA VAL A 227 -24.32 -7.37 -0.20
C VAL A 227 -25.50 -7.35 0.75
N ASP A 228 -25.22 -6.97 1.98
CA ASP A 228 -26.24 -6.99 3.03
C ASP A 228 -26.90 -5.62 3.25
N THR A 229 -26.17 -4.53 3.04
CA THR A 229 -26.68 -3.15 3.23
C THR A 229 -25.87 -2.13 2.45
N VAL A 230 -26.46 -0.95 2.25
CA VAL A 230 -25.81 0.24 1.67
C VAL A 230 -25.80 1.36 2.71
N VAL A 231 -24.60 1.84 3.05
CA VAL A 231 -24.38 2.95 3.98
C VAL A 231 -23.86 4.16 3.20
N ALA A 232 -24.38 5.35 3.46
CA ALA A 232 -23.97 6.56 2.79
C ALA A 232 -23.58 7.68 3.76
N SER A 233 -22.61 8.49 3.36
CA SER A 233 -22.42 9.82 3.92
C SER A 233 -23.72 10.65 3.77
N PRO A 234 -24.02 11.58 4.70
CA PRO A 234 -25.25 12.41 4.64
C PRO A 234 -25.22 13.43 3.48
N VAL A 235 -24.09 13.66 2.84
CA VAL A 235 -23.90 14.69 1.81
C VAL A 235 -24.68 14.32 0.54
N ARG A 236 -25.26 15.29 -0.15
CA ARG A 236 -26.18 15.07 -1.27
C ARG A 236 -25.61 14.18 -2.37
N ARG A 237 -24.40 14.47 -2.87
CA ARG A 237 -23.75 13.71 -3.96
C ARG A 237 -23.50 12.24 -3.63
N THR A 238 -23.21 11.92 -2.36
CA THR A 238 -23.08 10.54 -1.90
C THR A 238 -24.45 9.87 -1.74
N ARG A 239 -25.46 10.60 -1.26
CA ARG A 239 -26.83 10.09 -1.18
C ARG A 239 -27.37 9.74 -2.56
N GLU A 240 -27.23 10.63 -3.54
CA GLU A 240 -27.65 10.38 -4.93
C GLU A 240 -26.93 9.17 -5.55
N THR A 241 -25.61 9.03 -5.29
CA THR A 241 -24.86 7.85 -5.74
C THR A 241 -25.32 6.58 -5.04
N ALA A 242 -25.54 6.65 -3.73
CA ALA A 242 -25.97 5.49 -2.91
C ALA A 242 -27.37 5.01 -3.26
N GLU A 243 -28.30 5.91 -3.52
CA GLU A 243 -29.66 5.59 -3.96
C GLU A 243 -29.65 4.81 -5.28
N ILE A 244 -28.84 5.24 -6.26
CA ILE A 244 -28.68 4.51 -7.54
C ILE A 244 -28.09 3.11 -7.32
N VAL A 245 -27.10 2.96 -6.43
CA VAL A 245 -26.49 1.66 -6.11
C VAL A 245 -27.46 0.78 -5.35
N ALA A 246 -28.17 1.34 -4.37
CA ALA A 246 -29.14 0.65 -3.53
C ALA A 246 -30.33 0.12 -4.34
N ASP A 247 -30.84 0.93 -5.27
CA ASP A 247 -31.93 0.53 -6.17
C ASP A 247 -31.51 -0.69 -7.02
N ALA A 248 -30.28 -0.72 -7.54
CA ALA A 248 -29.78 -1.85 -8.32
C ALA A 248 -29.56 -3.13 -7.49
N LEU A 249 -29.34 -2.99 -6.19
CA LEU A 249 -29.17 -4.11 -5.24
C LEU A 249 -30.48 -4.51 -4.53
N GLY A 250 -31.54 -3.70 -4.66
CA GLY A 250 -32.81 -3.91 -3.94
C GLY A 250 -32.69 -3.71 -2.42
N LEU A 251 -31.78 -2.82 -1.97
CA LEU A 251 -31.47 -2.59 -0.56
C LEU A 251 -31.83 -1.16 -0.12
N PRO A 252 -32.11 -0.93 1.17
CA PRO A 252 -32.26 0.41 1.72
C PRO A 252 -30.91 1.10 1.88
N VAL A 253 -30.93 2.45 1.96
CA VAL A 253 -29.77 3.28 2.28
C VAL A 253 -29.82 3.70 3.74
N GLU A 254 -28.81 3.33 4.51
CA GLU A 254 -28.54 3.83 5.84
C GLU A 254 -27.59 5.05 5.78
N VAL A 255 -27.58 5.90 6.82
CA VAL A 255 -26.76 7.10 6.85
C VAL A 255 -25.76 7.03 8.00
N GLU A 256 -24.47 7.19 7.68
CA GLU A 256 -23.40 7.30 8.67
C GLU A 256 -22.73 8.70 8.58
N PRO A 257 -23.01 9.58 9.56
CA PRO A 257 -22.47 10.94 9.55
C PRO A 257 -20.94 11.01 9.61
N GLY A 258 -20.28 10.03 10.24
CA GLY A 258 -18.84 9.94 10.32
C GLY A 258 -18.15 9.86 8.96
N PHE A 259 -18.86 9.43 7.91
CA PHE A 259 -18.33 9.30 6.55
C PHE A 259 -18.53 10.53 5.67
N ALA A 260 -18.94 11.69 6.24
CA ALA A 260 -18.99 12.96 5.51
C ALA A 260 -17.60 13.40 5.03
N GLU A 261 -17.55 14.21 3.98
CA GLU A 261 -16.28 14.82 3.53
C GLU A 261 -15.75 15.80 4.59
N MET A 262 -14.46 16.08 4.56
CA MET A 262 -13.83 17.13 5.33
C MET A 262 -14.55 18.47 5.08
N GLU A 263 -14.80 19.22 6.15
CA GLU A 263 -15.26 20.60 6.03
C GLU A 263 -14.07 21.50 5.67
N PHE A 264 -14.18 22.22 4.56
CA PHE A 264 -13.14 23.13 4.10
C PHE A 264 -13.36 24.59 4.54
N GLY A 265 -14.46 24.85 5.23
CA GLY A 265 -14.75 26.19 5.79
C GLY A 265 -14.74 27.27 4.71
N ASP A 266 -13.96 28.31 4.94
CA ASP A 266 -13.86 29.48 4.03
C ASP A 266 -13.27 29.15 2.66
N TRP A 267 -12.63 27.97 2.49
CA TRP A 267 -12.12 27.52 1.21
C TRP A 267 -13.13 26.74 0.38
N ASP A 268 -14.31 26.43 0.92
CA ASP A 268 -15.34 25.69 0.18
C ASP A 268 -15.76 26.47 -1.09
N GLY A 269 -15.80 25.77 -2.22
CA GLY A 269 -16.10 26.37 -3.52
C GLY A 269 -14.94 27.10 -4.22
N LEU A 270 -13.75 27.18 -3.59
CA LEU A 270 -12.52 27.70 -4.21
C LEU A 270 -11.69 26.54 -4.81
N THR A 271 -10.86 26.88 -5.77
CA THR A 271 -9.80 26.00 -6.29
C THR A 271 -8.52 26.12 -5.44
N PHE A 272 -7.59 25.17 -5.58
CA PHE A 272 -6.27 25.29 -4.96
C PHE A 272 -5.53 26.57 -5.33
N ALA A 273 -5.64 27.00 -6.59
CA ALA A 273 -5.00 28.23 -7.07
C ALA A 273 -5.62 29.49 -6.43
N GLU A 274 -6.94 29.54 -6.31
CA GLU A 274 -7.66 30.64 -5.66
C GLU A 274 -7.33 30.71 -4.17
N VAL A 275 -7.21 29.57 -3.47
CA VAL A 275 -6.78 29.54 -2.06
C VAL A 275 -5.33 29.99 -1.94
N ALA A 276 -4.42 29.50 -2.81
CA ALA A 276 -3.02 29.91 -2.80
C ALA A 276 -2.83 31.41 -3.03
N GLU A 277 -3.74 32.08 -3.76
CA GLU A 277 -3.73 33.54 -3.95
C GLU A 277 -4.32 34.29 -2.75
N GLN A 278 -5.40 33.77 -2.14
CA GLN A 278 -6.13 34.45 -1.07
C GLN A 278 -5.55 34.20 0.32
N ASP A 279 -5.06 33.00 0.59
CA ASP A 279 -4.56 32.53 1.89
C ASP A 279 -3.35 31.59 1.73
N PRO A 280 -2.22 32.08 1.20
CA PRO A 280 -1.03 31.25 0.97
C PRO A 280 -0.44 30.68 2.27
N GLU A 281 -0.45 31.47 3.36
CA GLU A 281 0.08 31.03 4.65
C GLU A 281 -0.79 29.94 5.28
N GLY A 282 -2.10 30.09 5.23
CA GLY A 282 -3.05 29.08 5.69
C GLY A 282 -2.95 27.79 4.87
N LEU A 283 -2.80 27.90 3.55
CA LEU A 283 -2.62 26.74 2.68
C LEU A 283 -1.33 25.97 2.99
N ASP A 284 -0.21 26.67 3.15
CA ASP A 284 1.08 26.06 3.51
C ASP A 284 1.02 25.39 4.89
N ALA A 285 0.38 26.04 5.87
CA ALA A 285 0.19 25.48 7.20
C ALA A 285 -0.67 24.21 7.18
N TRP A 286 -1.76 24.20 6.40
CA TRP A 286 -2.64 23.04 6.25
C TRP A 286 -1.95 21.88 5.51
N LEU A 287 -1.19 22.16 4.44
CA LEU A 287 -0.41 21.15 3.72
C LEU A 287 0.75 20.58 4.55
N GLY A 288 1.29 21.38 5.47
CA GLY A 288 2.41 21.00 6.34
C GLY A 288 2.00 20.25 7.61
N SER A 289 0.70 20.16 7.96
CA SER A 289 0.25 19.60 9.22
C SER A 289 -1.08 18.86 9.09
N LEU A 290 -1.18 17.73 9.78
CA LEU A 290 -2.44 16.98 9.91
C LEU A 290 -3.40 17.56 10.94
N ASP A 291 -2.92 18.48 11.78
CA ASP A 291 -3.65 19.07 12.92
C ASP A 291 -4.14 20.49 12.65
N VAL A 292 -3.68 21.14 11.59
CA VAL A 292 -4.11 22.50 11.20
C VAL A 292 -5.33 22.38 10.26
N PRO A 293 -6.50 22.95 10.65
CA PRO A 293 -7.66 23.01 9.77
C PRO A 293 -7.59 24.21 8.80
N PRO A 294 -8.34 24.17 7.68
CA PRO A 294 -8.69 25.40 6.97
C PRO A 294 -9.51 26.33 7.88
N PRO A 295 -9.54 27.64 7.61
CA PRO A 295 -10.37 28.58 8.38
C PRO A 295 -11.83 28.17 8.41
N GLY A 296 -12.37 27.89 9.60
CA GLY A 296 -13.74 27.41 9.77
C GLY A 296 -14.00 25.96 9.32
N GLY A 297 -12.97 25.21 8.98
CA GLY A 297 -13.05 23.81 8.53
C GLY A 297 -12.54 22.79 9.56
N GLU A 298 -12.25 21.59 9.11
CA GLU A 298 -11.73 20.47 9.89
C GLU A 298 -10.28 20.15 9.54
N SER A 299 -9.48 19.75 10.53
CA SER A 299 -8.17 19.13 10.31
C SER A 299 -8.30 17.67 9.86
N PHE A 300 -7.26 17.11 9.23
CA PHE A 300 -7.22 15.69 8.88
C PHE A 300 -7.38 14.79 10.11
N ARG A 301 -6.87 15.21 11.26
CA ARG A 301 -6.97 14.47 12.53
C ARG A 301 -8.40 14.44 13.08
N GLU A 302 -9.16 15.52 12.90
CA GLU A 302 -10.58 15.56 13.28
C GLU A 302 -11.40 14.66 12.38
N VAL A 303 -11.14 14.68 11.07
CA VAL A 303 -11.78 13.78 10.10
C VAL A 303 -11.44 12.32 10.43
N GLU A 304 -10.17 11.97 10.68
CA GLU A 304 -9.77 10.62 11.08
C GLU A 304 -10.60 10.13 12.27
N ARG A 305 -10.68 10.93 13.33
CA ARG A 305 -11.40 10.55 14.55
C ARG A 305 -12.86 10.22 14.30
N ARG A 306 -13.58 11.04 13.51
CA ARG A 306 -14.99 10.78 13.22
C ARG A 306 -15.21 9.65 12.22
N VAL A 307 -14.30 9.49 11.25
CA VAL A 307 -14.34 8.40 10.28
C VAL A 307 -14.11 7.05 10.96
N LEU A 308 -13.14 6.95 11.88
CA LEU A 308 -12.92 5.72 12.64
C LEU A 308 -14.07 5.43 13.61
N GLY A 309 -14.65 6.45 14.24
CA GLY A 309 -15.87 6.25 15.01
C GLY A 309 -17.07 5.79 14.17
N GLY A 310 -17.15 6.21 12.90
CA GLY A 310 -18.12 5.69 11.92
C GLY A 310 -17.83 4.23 11.54
N LEU A 311 -16.56 3.90 11.35
CA LEU A 311 -16.12 2.52 11.10
C LEU A 311 -16.53 1.59 12.25
N ASP A 312 -16.24 1.98 13.49
CA ASP A 312 -16.57 1.19 14.66
C ASP A 312 -18.09 0.88 14.72
N ARG A 313 -18.94 1.89 14.49
CA ARG A 313 -20.41 1.70 14.45
C ARG A 313 -20.84 0.73 13.34
N VAL A 314 -20.27 0.86 12.14
CA VAL A 314 -20.58 -0.05 11.02
C VAL A 314 -20.15 -1.48 11.32
N LEU A 315 -18.96 -1.67 11.91
CA LEU A 315 -18.48 -3.00 12.29
C LEU A 315 -19.34 -3.64 13.40
N GLU A 316 -19.78 -2.85 14.36
CA GLU A 316 -20.70 -3.29 15.45
C GLU A 316 -22.10 -3.65 14.93
N GLN A 317 -22.64 -2.86 13.99
CA GLN A 317 -23.98 -3.07 13.44
C GLN A 317 -24.07 -4.19 12.41
N HIS A 318 -22.97 -4.44 11.68
CA HIS A 318 -22.92 -5.38 10.55
C HIS A 318 -21.79 -6.43 10.67
N PRO A 319 -21.66 -7.15 11.79
CA PRO A 319 -20.57 -8.11 11.99
C PRO A 319 -20.65 -9.25 10.98
N GLY A 320 -19.52 -9.52 10.28
CA GLY A 320 -19.42 -10.59 9.29
C GLY A 320 -20.19 -10.35 7.99
N ARG A 321 -20.67 -9.12 7.75
CA ARG A 321 -21.48 -8.73 6.60
C ARG A 321 -20.65 -8.04 5.52
N THR A 322 -21.21 -7.95 4.32
CA THR A 322 -20.68 -7.12 3.23
C THR A 322 -21.52 -5.83 3.12
N VAL A 323 -20.88 -4.71 3.36
CA VAL A 323 -21.50 -3.38 3.39
C VAL A 323 -20.94 -2.53 2.24
N VAL A 324 -21.82 -2.01 1.38
CA VAL A 324 -21.42 -0.97 0.43
C VAL A 324 -21.43 0.37 1.15
N VAL A 325 -20.30 1.08 1.12
CA VAL A 325 -20.16 2.41 1.77
C VAL A 325 -19.92 3.47 0.69
N VAL A 326 -20.86 4.38 0.51
CA VAL A 326 -20.72 5.49 -0.44
C VAL A 326 -20.27 6.74 0.30
N SER A 327 -19.05 7.19 -0.04
CA SER A 327 -18.39 8.28 0.68
C SER A 327 -17.55 9.16 -0.26
N HIS A 328 -16.54 9.83 0.26
CA HIS A 328 -15.72 10.86 -0.37
C HIS A 328 -14.24 10.53 -0.35
N VAL A 329 -13.42 11.47 -0.87
CA VAL A 329 -11.97 11.28 -1.00
C VAL A 329 -11.30 11.09 0.37
N THR A 330 -11.48 12.05 1.28
CA THR A 330 -10.76 12.03 2.56
C THR A 330 -11.19 10.86 3.44
N PRO A 331 -12.48 10.59 3.66
CA PRO A 331 -12.91 9.43 4.45
C PRO A 331 -12.46 8.09 3.89
N ILE A 332 -12.60 7.88 2.57
CA ILE A 332 -12.20 6.60 1.96
C ILE A 332 -10.69 6.38 2.10
N LYS A 333 -9.86 7.39 1.80
CA LYS A 333 -8.41 7.31 1.98
C LYS A 333 -8.01 7.05 3.44
N THR A 334 -8.73 7.66 4.39
CA THR A 334 -8.53 7.45 5.83
C THR A 334 -8.84 6.00 6.22
N LEU A 335 -9.97 5.43 5.76
CA LEU A 335 -10.33 4.04 5.99
C LEU A 335 -9.29 3.08 5.39
N VAL A 336 -8.80 3.36 4.18
CA VAL A 336 -7.77 2.55 3.52
C VAL A 336 -6.44 2.62 4.27
N ALA A 337 -5.99 3.81 4.68
CA ALA A 337 -4.77 3.99 5.48
C ALA A 337 -4.88 3.22 6.80
N HIS A 338 -5.99 3.38 7.53
CA HIS A 338 -6.25 2.65 8.77
C HIS A 338 -6.24 1.13 8.57
N THR A 339 -6.92 0.62 7.53
CA THR A 339 -6.96 -0.82 7.21
C THR A 339 -5.57 -1.42 7.00
N MET A 340 -4.65 -0.65 6.41
CA MET A 340 -3.27 -1.08 6.15
C MET A 340 -2.32 -0.83 7.34
N GLY A 341 -2.79 -0.24 8.44
CA GLY A 341 -1.92 0.21 9.51
C GLY A 341 -0.94 1.31 9.09
N ALA A 342 -1.25 2.04 8.01
CA ALA A 342 -0.44 3.14 7.52
C ALA A 342 -0.69 4.41 8.35
N PRO A 343 0.31 5.29 8.50
CA PRO A 343 0.11 6.57 9.15
C PRO A 343 -0.84 7.46 8.33
N LEU A 344 -1.52 8.41 8.99
CA LEU A 344 -2.57 9.24 8.37
C LEU A 344 -2.06 10.05 7.16
N ASP A 345 -0.80 10.48 7.14
CA ASP A 345 -0.19 11.20 6.01
C ASP A 345 -0.14 10.38 4.71
N ALA A 346 -0.37 9.06 4.77
CA ALA A 346 -0.53 8.23 3.59
C ALA A 346 -1.68 8.69 2.68
N VAL A 347 -2.69 9.41 3.21
CA VAL A 347 -3.81 9.97 2.42
C VAL A 347 -3.34 10.90 1.30
N PHE A 348 -2.18 11.57 1.46
CA PHE A 348 -1.58 12.44 0.44
C PHE A 348 -0.86 11.68 -0.68
N ARG A 349 -0.69 10.36 -0.53
CA ARG A 349 0.04 9.49 -1.46
C ARG A 349 -0.88 8.55 -2.23
N MET A 350 -2.18 8.71 -2.06
CA MET A 350 -3.21 7.90 -2.68
C MET A 350 -4.03 8.75 -3.65
N GLU A 351 -4.27 8.24 -4.86
CA GLU A 351 -5.24 8.82 -5.78
C GLU A 351 -6.57 8.07 -5.65
N LEU A 352 -7.68 8.78 -5.80
CA LEU A 352 -9.01 8.19 -5.73
C LEU A 352 -9.92 8.82 -6.77
N SER A 353 -10.30 8.07 -7.79
CA SER A 353 -11.12 8.51 -8.91
C SER A 353 -12.60 8.61 -8.54
N PRO A 354 -13.39 9.52 -9.15
CA PRO A 354 -14.85 9.53 -8.99
C PRO A 354 -15.47 8.19 -9.37
N ALA A 355 -16.46 7.75 -8.63
CA ALA A 355 -17.15 6.46 -8.76
C ALA A 355 -16.23 5.22 -8.78
N SER A 356 -14.99 5.36 -8.30
CA SER A 356 -14.11 4.21 -8.08
C SER A 356 -14.57 3.37 -6.89
N VAL A 357 -14.21 2.09 -6.95
CA VAL A 357 -14.50 1.09 -5.94
C VAL A 357 -13.19 0.64 -5.29
N SER A 358 -13.18 0.62 -3.96
CA SER A 358 -12.12 0.02 -3.15
C SER A 358 -12.75 -1.01 -2.21
N VAL A 359 -12.05 -2.09 -1.88
CA VAL A 359 -12.58 -3.15 -1.01
C VAL A 359 -11.61 -3.41 0.12
N VAL A 360 -12.10 -3.32 1.34
CA VAL A 360 -11.37 -3.63 2.56
C VAL A 360 -12.15 -4.63 3.41
N SER A 361 -11.47 -5.47 4.16
CA SER A 361 -12.10 -6.44 5.04
C SER A 361 -11.49 -6.37 6.43
N PHE A 362 -12.33 -6.48 7.46
CA PHE A 362 -11.97 -6.47 8.87
C PHE A 362 -12.29 -7.84 9.47
N TYR A 363 -11.25 -8.56 9.84
CA TYR A 363 -11.34 -9.89 10.46
C TYR A 363 -11.32 -9.74 11.97
N PRO A 364 -12.20 -10.45 12.72
CA PRO A 364 -12.08 -10.52 14.18
C PRO A 364 -10.67 -11.00 14.58
N ASP A 365 -10.04 -10.25 15.48
CA ASP A 365 -8.69 -10.57 15.99
C ASP A 365 -8.53 -9.99 17.39
N ASP A 366 -8.67 -10.84 18.42
CA ASP A 366 -8.58 -10.42 19.82
C ASP A 366 -7.21 -9.87 20.22
N LYS A 367 -6.19 -10.05 19.37
CA LYS A 367 -4.83 -9.55 19.60
C LYS A 367 -4.56 -8.21 18.90
N ALA A 368 -5.43 -7.80 17.98
CA ALA A 368 -5.29 -6.55 17.29
C ALA A 368 -5.89 -5.38 18.09
N PRO A 369 -5.31 -4.18 18.01
CA PRO A 369 -5.95 -2.98 18.55
C PRO A 369 -7.37 -2.82 17.97
N GLY A 370 -8.38 -2.62 18.82
CA GLY A 370 -9.78 -2.52 18.40
C GLY A 370 -10.45 -3.86 18.06
N GLY A 371 -9.81 -5.01 18.34
CA GLY A 371 -10.40 -6.34 18.18
C GLY A 371 -10.58 -6.81 16.73
N VAL A 372 -10.02 -6.07 15.75
CA VAL A 372 -10.12 -6.42 14.33
C VAL A 372 -8.79 -6.18 13.61
N ARG A 373 -8.53 -6.99 12.61
CA ARG A 373 -7.39 -6.86 11.70
C ARG A 373 -7.87 -6.52 10.30
N GLY A 374 -7.42 -5.38 9.78
CA GLY A 374 -7.73 -4.91 8.43
C GLY A 374 -6.96 -5.67 7.34
N SER A 375 -7.56 -5.74 6.16
CA SER A 375 -6.95 -6.27 4.93
C SER A 375 -7.50 -5.52 3.72
N MET A 376 -6.65 -4.89 2.93
CA MET A 376 -7.03 -4.28 1.66
C MET A 376 -7.07 -5.34 0.56
N ARG A 377 -8.16 -5.38 -0.21
CA ARG A 377 -8.36 -6.34 -1.30
C ARG A 377 -8.32 -5.69 -2.68
N LEU A 378 -8.81 -4.45 -2.77
CA LEU A 378 -8.91 -3.70 -4.02
C LEU A 378 -8.80 -2.21 -3.71
N TYR A 379 -8.13 -1.44 -4.58
CA TYR A 379 -8.05 0.00 -4.42
C TYR A 379 -8.28 0.73 -5.74
N ASN A 380 -9.12 1.79 -5.69
CA ASN A 380 -9.36 2.77 -6.77
C ASN A 380 -9.64 2.15 -8.14
N THR A 381 -10.42 1.07 -8.20
CA THR A 381 -10.78 0.41 -9.47
C THR A 381 -12.04 1.05 -10.04
N LEU A 382 -12.00 1.39 -11.33
CA LEU A 382 -13.16 1.93 -12.04
C LEU A 382 -14.05 0.81 -12.58
N PRO A 383 -15.38 1.01 -12.55
CA PRO A 383 -16.33 0.11 -13.21
C PRO A 383 -16.00 -0.04 -14.70
N PRO A 384 -16.25 -1.22 -15.30
CA PRO A 384 -16.06 -1.43 -16.73
C PRO A 384 -16.84 -0.39 -17.55
N GLY A 385 -16.19 0.23 -18.53
CA GLY A 385 -16.79 1.27 -19.38
C GLY A 385 -16.57 2.72 -18.92
N ASN A 386 -16.10 2.97 -17.70
CA ASN A 386 -15.82 4.31 -17.17
C ASN A 386 -14.42 4.85 -17.51
N GLY A 387 -13.87 4.44 -18.62
CA GLY A 387 -12.58 4.92 -19.12
C GLY A 387 -11.42 4.00 -18.85
N ALA A 388 -10.40 4.12 -19.68
CA ALA A 388 -9.21 3.30 -19.60
C ALA A 388 -8.49 3.50 -18.26
N THR A 389 -8.45 2.46 -17.49
CA THR A 389 -7.76 2.37 -16.20
C THR A 389 -6.25 2.64 -16.27
N LEU A 390 -5.69 2.76 -17.47
CA LEU A 390 -4.26 2.93 -17.73
C LEU A 390 -3.96 4.13 -18.63
N ASP A 391 -4.84 5.13 -18.69
CA ASP A 391 -4.56 6.38 -19.41
C ASP A 391 -3.75 7.33 -18.51
N PRO A 392 -2.43 7.49 -18.73
CA PRO A 392 -1.58 8.34 -17.90
C PRO A 392 -1.91 9.84 -17.98
N GLY A 393 -2.74 10.26 -18.94
CA GLY A 393 -3.23 11.64 -19.05
C GLY A 393 -4.41 11.97 -18.11
N ARG A 394 -4.94 10.98 -17.39
CA ARG A 394 -6.05 11.14 -16.44
C ARG A 394 -5.65 11.04 -14.97
N TRP A 395 -4.36 10.97 -14.69
CA TRP A 395 -3.81 10.87 -13.33
C TRP A 395 -3.27 12.22 -12.85
#